data_6c31039aebc0c924da61108246f1083b
#
_entry.id   6c31039aebc0c924da61108246f1083b
#
_cell.length_a   1.000
_cell.length_b   1.000
_cell.length_c   1.000
_cell.angle_alpha   90.00
_cell.angle_beta   90.00
_cell.angle_gamma   90.00
#
_symmetry.space_group_name_H-M   'P 1'
#
loop_
_entity.id
_entity.type
_entity.pdbx_description
1 polymer ?
#
loop_
_entity_poly.entity_id
_entity_poly.type
_entity_poly.pdbx_seq_one_letter_code
_entity_poly.pdbx_strand_id
1 'polypeptide(L)'
;MNPLKFKPRETFTANLKRLATIDKIIVSEVREAIEILLEGESLPDDFQDHPLTRKMSGYREFHFRNTPKGNEPNESTDVLVVYRIDEVALILIGIRY
;
A
#
# COMPACT_ATOMS: atom_id res chain seq x y z
N MET A 1 -15.71 -15.36 -1.14
CA MET A 1 -15.70 -14.04 -0.50
C MET A 1 -15.93 -12.96 -1.55
N ASN A 2 -16.78 -11.99 -1.26
CA ASN A 2 -17.02 -10.92 -2.21
C ASN A 2 -15.82 -9.97 -2.25
N PRO A 3 -15.41 -9.55 -3.45
CA PRO A 3 -14.31 -8.59 -3.55
C PRO A 3 -14.70 -7.23 -2.96
N LEU A 4 -13.73 -6.52 -2.44
CA LEU A 4 -13.94 -5.19 -1.91
C LEU A 4 -14.04 -4.16 -3.04
N LYS A 5 -14.74 -3.07 -2.78
CA LYS A 5 -14.80 -1.96 -3.74
C LYS A 5 -13.55 -1.11 -3.59
N PHE A 6 -12.93 -0.77 -4.71
CA PHE A 6 -11.74 0.05 -4.74
C PHE A 6 -12.12 1.52 -4.64
N LYS A 7 -11.67 2.19 -3.57
CA LYS A 7 -11.96 3.62 -3.34
C LYS A 7 -10.69 4.37 -2.98
N PRO A 8 -9.90 4.78 -3.97
CA PRO A 8 -8.71 5.58 -3.68
C PRO A 8 -9.08 7.02 -3.37
N ARG A 9 -8.42 7.60 -2.37
CA ARG A 9 -8.55 9.02 -2.09
C ARG A 9 -7.65 9.81 -3.05
N GLU A 10 -7.95 11.11 -3.19
CA GLU A 10 -7.16 11.98 -4.07
C GLU A 10 -5.69 11.99 -3.69
N THR A 11 -5.41 11.99 -2.39
CA THR A 11 -4.03 11.95 -1.88
C THR A 11 -3.30 10.72 -2.38
N PHE A 12 -3.95 9.55 -2.31
CA PHE A 12 -3.36 8.31 -2.80
C PHE A 12 -3.09 8.39 -4.30
N THR A 13 -4.06 8.86 -5.08
CA THR A 13 -3.92 8.96 -6.52
C THR A 13 -2.78 9.90 -6.91
N ALA A 14 -2.67 11.04 -6.24
CA ALA A 14 -1.59 11.99 -6.48
C ALA A 14 -0.23 11.40 -6.13
N ASN A 15 -0.14 10.71 -4.98
CA ASN A 15 1.09 10.05 -4.58
C ASN A 15 1.51 8.97 -5.57
N LEU A 16 0.54 8.19 -6.06
CA LEU A 16 0.81 7.13 -7.02
C LEU A 16 1.35 7.68 -8.34
N LYS A 17 0.76 8.76 -8.83
CA LYS A 17 1.23 9.42 -10.05
C LYS A 17 2.66 9.93 -9.89
N ARG A 18 2.95 10.52 -8.74
CA ARG A 18 4.29 11.01 -8.45
C ARG A 18 5.29 9.86 -8.36
N LEU A 19 4.91 8.77 -7.70
CA LEU A 19 5.75 7.59 -7.59
C LEU A 19 6.05 7.00 -8.97
N ALA A 20 5.08 7.02 -9.87
CA ALA A 20 5.24 6.52 -11.23
C ALA A 20 6.31 7.27 -12.02
N THR A 21 6.53 8.55 -11.72
CA THR A 21 7.60 9.32 -12.37
C THR A 21 8.97 8.93 -11.87
N ILE A 22 9.04 8.35 -10.66
CA ILE A 22 10.29 7.94 -10.03
C ILE A 22 10.60 6.49 -10.39
N ASP A 23 9.60 5.61 -10.28
CA ASP A 23 9.81 4.19 -10.52
C ASP A 23 8.50 3.50 -10.94
N LYS A 24 8.42 3.15 -12.21
CA LYS A 24 7.22 2.49 -12.75
C LYS A 24 7.04 1.06 -12.23
N ILE A 25 8.14 0.41 -11.87
CA ILE A 25 8.09 -0.97 -11.38
C ILE A 25 7.39 -1.01 -10.03
N ILE A 26 7.69 -0.08 -9.14
CA ILE A 26 7.05 0.01 -7.84
C ILE A 26 5.53 0.16 -7.99
N VAL A 27 5.09 0.95 -8.96
CA VAL A 27 3.65 1.16 -9.18
C VAL A 27 2.95 -0.15 -9.50
N SER A 28 3.55 -0.97 -10.35
CA SER A 28 2.98 -2.29 -10.67
C SER A 28 2.89 -3.18 -9.44
N GLU A 29 3.92 -3.17 -8.60
CA GLU A 29 3.96 -4.00 -7.41
C GLU A 29 2.96 -3.52 -6.35
N VAL A 30 2.80 -2.20 -6.20
CA VAL A 30 1.77 -1.64 -5.31
C VAL A 30 0.39 -2.08 -5.79
N ARG A 31 0.16 -2.06 -7.11
CA ARG A 31 -1.11 -2.50 -7.68
C ARG A 31 -1.39 -3.97 -7.38
N GLU A 32 -0.38 -4.83 -7.49
CA GLU A 32 -0.55 -6.24 -7.17
C GLU A 32 -0.95 -6.45 -5.71
N ALA A 33 -0.32 -5.72 -4.78
CA ALA A 33 -0.68 -5.80 -3.38
C ALA A 33 -2.13 -5.35 -3.15
N ILE A 34 -2.55 -4.28 -3.82
CA ILE A 34 -3.92 -3.79 -3.72
C ILE A 34 -4.91 -4.83 -4.24
N GLU A 35 -4.58 -5.52 -5.32
CA GLU A 35 -5.44 -6.57 -5.87
C GLU A 35 -5.64 -7.71 -4.88
N ILE A 36 -4.59 -8.10 -4.16
CA ILE A 36 -4.71 -9.13 -3.12
C ILE A 36 -5.71 -8.68 -2.05
N LEU A 37 -5.58 -7.44 -1.59
CA LEU A 37 -6.50 -6.90 -0.59
C LEU A 37 -7.93 -6.78 -1.11
N LEU A 38 -8.11 -6.41 -2.37
CA LEU A 38 -9.44 -6.29 -2.98
C LEU A 38 -10.17 -7.62 -3.02
N GLU A 39 -9.45 -8.72 -3.16
CA GLU A 39 -10.03 -10.05 -3.14
C GLU A 39 -10.37 -10.53 -1.74
N GLY A 40 -10.08 -9.72 -0.72
CA GLY A 40 -10.35 -10.07 0.67
C GLY A 40 -9.29 -10.96 1.29
N GLU A 41 -8.15 -11.11 0.64
CA GLU A 41 -7.05 -11.92 1.13
C GLU A 41 -6.05 -11.09 1.93
N SER A 42 -5.28 -11.77 2.77
CA SER A 42 -4.22 -11.12 3.55
C SER A 42 -2.95 -11.01 2.72
N LEU A 43 -2.20 -9.93 2.94
CA LEU A 43 -0.91 -9.77 2.29
C LEU A 43 0.12 -10.74 2.89
N PRO A 44 1.10 -11.20 2.08
CA PRO A 44 2.22 -11.97 2.61
C PRO A 44 2.97 -11.20 3.70
N ASP A 45 3.63 -11.94 4.59
CA ASP A 45 4.35 -11.36 5.73
C ASP A 45 5.43 -10.35 5.30
N ASP A 46 5.98 -10.51 4.12
CA ASP A 46 7.01 -9.61 3.59
C ASP A 46 6.55 -8.15 3.53
N PHE A 47 5.25 -7.93 3.39
CA PHE A 47 4.70 -6.57 3.34
C PHE A 47 4.56 -5.93 4.71
N GLN A 48 4.71 -6.69 5.78
CA GLN A 48 4.60 -6.16 7.15
C GLN A 48 3.32 -5.36 7.39
N ASP A 49 2.20 -5.86 6.87
CA ASP A 49 0.89 -5.24 7.05
C ASP A 49 0.52 -5.23 8.53
N HIS A 50 0.24 -4.06 9.07
CA HIS A 50 -0.07 -3.92 10.49
C HIS A 50 -1.05 -2.77 10.73
N PRO A 51 -1.84 -2.84 11.82
CA PRO A 51 -2.73 -1.74 12.17
C PRO A 51 -1.95 -0.57 12.75
N LEU A 52 -2.46 0.63 12.50
CA LEU A 52 -1.92 1.83 13.10
C LEU A 52 -2.64 2.12 14.42
N THR A 53 -2.01 2.90 15.27
CA THR A 53 -2.53 3.19 16.61
C THR A 53 -2.76 4.68 16.82
N ARG A 54 -3.33 5.04 17.98
CA ARG A 54 -3.60 6.41 18.38
C ARG A 54 -4.53 7.14 17.39
N LYS A 55 -4.09 8.27 16.85
CA LYS A 55 -4.92 9.07 15.94
C LYS A 55 -5.27 8.36 14.66
N MET A 56 -4.44 7.38 14.27
CA MET A 56 -4.65 6.62 13.06
C MET A 56 -5.30 5.25 13.33
N SER A 57 -5.89 5.08 14.51
CA SER A 57 -6.61 3.86 14.84
C SER A 57 -7.72 3.59 13.82
N GLY A 58 -7.82 2.36 13.36
CA GLY A 58 -8.75 1.98 12.30
C GLY A 58 -8.11 1.94 10.92
N TYR A 59 -6.92 2.48 10.77
CA TYR A 59 -6.15 2.41 9.53
C TYR A 59 -5.08 1.34 9.63
N ARG A 60 -4.62 0.88 8.49
CA ARG A 60 -3.53 -0.09 8.39
C ARG A 60 -2.48 0.43 7.42
N GLU A 61 -1.28 -0.10 7.53
CA GLU A 61 -0.16 0.29 6.70
C GLU A 61 0.61 -0.95 6.29
N PHE A 62 0.97 -1.05 5.01
CA PHE A 62 1.90 -2.09 4.60
C PHE A 62 3.16 -1.47 4.00
N HIS A 63 4.26 -2.18 4.16
CA HIS A 63 5.56 -1.77 3.66
C HIS A 63 5.80 -2.36 2.29
N PHE A 64 6.41 -1.55 1.45
CA PHE A 64 6.78 -1.98 0.14
C PHE A 64 8.22 -1.55 -0.11
N ARG A 65 9.10 -2.49 -0.38
CA ARG A 65 10.51 -2.19 -0.57
C ARG A 65 10.90 -2.42 -2.02
N ASN A 66 11.55 -1.43 -2.61
CA ASN A 66 12.14 -1.58 -3.92
C ASN A 66 13.67 -1.66 -3.78
N THR A 67 14.12 -2.61 -2.96
CA THR A 67 15.54 -2.84 -2.76
C THR A 67 16.00 -3.94 -3.71
N PRO A 68 16.94 -3.65 -4.63
CA PRO A 68 17.46 -4.69 -5.52
C PRO A 68 18.07 -5.83 -4.71
N LYS A 69 17.94 -7.04 -5.23
CA LYS A 69 18.46 -8.24 -4.58
C LYS A 69 19.97 -8.08 -4.36
N GLY A 70 20.39 -8.29 -3.12
CA GLY A 70 21.80 -8.16 -2.75
C GLY A 70 22.17 -6.82 -2.15
N ASN A 71 21.30 -5.83 -2.22
CA ASN A 71 21.52 -4.53 -1.61
C ASN A 71 20.80 -4.46 -0.25
N GLU A 72 21.33 -3.63 0.64
CA GLU A 72 20.65 -3.41 1.91
C GLU A 72 19.51 -2.42 1.73
N PRO A 73 18.33 -2.67 2.36
CA PRO A 73 17.25 -1.70 2.33
C PRO A 73 17.64 -0.46 3.12
N ASN A 74 17.15 0.69 2.67
CA ASN A 74 17.33 1.94 3.40
C ASN A 74 16.03 2.74 3.31
N GLU A 75 15.93 3.82 4.09
CA GLU A 75 14.70 4.61 4.17
C GLU A 75 14.26 5.19 2.83
N SER A 76 15.20 5.50 1.96
CA SER A 76 14.86 6.10 0.67
C SER A 76 14.23 5.12 -0.31
N THR A 77 14.33 3.81 -0.04
CA THR A 77 13.73 2.78 -0.90
C THR A 77 12.46 2.20 -0.33
N ASP A 78 12.12 2.54 0.92
CA ASP A 78 10.89 2.04 1.54
C ASP A 78 9.69 2.87 1.09
N VAL A 79 8.65 2.15 0.70
CA VAL A 79 7.37 2.75 0.32
C VAL A 79 6.31 2.23 1.29
N LEU A 80 5.54 3.13 1.87
CA LEU A 80 4.49 2.80 2.84
C LEU A 80 3.14 3.16 2.26
N VAL A 81 2.22 2.21 2.25
CA VAL A 81 0.87 2.43 1.75
C VAL A 81 -0.10 2.36 2.93
N VAL A 82 -0.85 3.44 3.14
CA VAL A 82 -1.84 3.53 4.21
C VAL A 82 -3.22 3.30 3.63
N TYR A 83 -3.99 2.42 4.27
CA TYR A 83 -5.32 2.06 3.79
C TYR A 83 -6.26 1.75 4.95
N ARG A 84 -7.52 1.61 4.61
CA ARG A 84 -8.56 1.25 5.57
C ARG A 84 -9.57 0.34 4.87
N ILE A 85 -10.07 -0.65 5.59
CA ILE A 85 -11.18 -1.47 5.09
C ILE A 85 -12.42 -1.06 5.87
N ASP A 86 -13.43 -0.60 5.15
CA ASP A 86 -14.70 -0.15 5.73
C ASP A 86 -15.83 -0.95 5.08
N GLU A 87 -16.39 -1.90 5.83
CA GLU A 87 -17.42 -2.83 5.35
C GLU A 87 -16.99 -3.52 4.07
N VAL A 88 -17.44 -3.03 2.91
CA VAL A 88 -17.18 -3.65 1.62
C VAL A 88 -16.22 -2.82 0.77
N ALA A 89 -15.58 -1.81 1.33
CA ALA A 89 -14.72 -0.91 0.58
C ALA A 89 -13.28 -0.95 1.07
N LEU A 90 -12.35 -0.96 0.13
CA LEU A 90 -10.93 -0.76 0.40
C LEU A 90 -10.60 0.69 0.06
N ILE A 91 -10.30 1.48 1.09
CA ILE A 91 -10.03 2.91 0.94
C ILE A 91 -8.53 3.13 1.02
N LEU A 92 -7.93 3.61 -0.06
CA LEU A 92 -6.51 3.91 -0.12
C LEU A 92 -6.30 5.37 0.27
N ILE A 93 -5.57 5.60 1.36
CA ILE A 93 -5.41 6.93 1.94
C ILE A 93 -4.25 7.67 1.32
N GLY A 94 -3.08 7.04 1.24
CA GLY A 94 -1.90 7.69 0.70
C GLY A 94 -0.69 6.78 0.68
N ILE A 95 0.37 7.28 0.06
CA ILE A 95 1.65 6.58 -0.03
C ILE A 95 2.71 7.50 0.52
N ARG A 96 3.54 6.97 1.42
CA ARG A 96 4.70 7.68 1.96
C ARG A 96 5.98 7.05 1.40
N TYR A 97 6.92 7.88 1.02
CA TYR A 97 8.21 7.42 0.47
C TYR A 97 9.28 8.50 0.57
#